data_42cff5c757f09ffa56fbb7f5f5d09dcb
#
_entry.id   42cff5c757f09ffa56fbb7f5f5d09dcb
#
_cell.length_a   1.000
_cell.length_b   1.000
_cell.length_c   1.000
_cell.angle_alpha   90.00
_cell.angle_beta   90.00
_cell.angle_gamma   90.00
#
_symmetry.space_group_name_H-M   'P 1'
#
loop_
_entity.id
_entity.type
_entity.pdbx_description
1 polymer ?
#
loop_
_entity_poly.entity_id
_entity_poly.type
_entity_poly.pdbx_seq_one_letter_code
_entity_poly.pdbx_strand_id
1 'polypeptide(L)'
;MKKSLIVVAVAASFASVAHAQSSVTLYGLLDAGLTYTSNVAPANGVGHGNAKWAAGSGGINQSMFGLRGSEDLGGGLKAIFTLESGFNINNGKFANNNGMFNRQAFVGLSSAQYGTVTLGRQYDAAQDYLAPLTATGSWGGTYFAHPFNNDNLSTNGGYAVNNSIKYSSANYAGFTFGGTYGFSNQAGAFANNREYSVGAAYQYQGLRLGAAYAQQNNPAANTSGASDGVLANTSGVITGNFRQREFGAAASYSFGPATVGAAFTQSRIDNLVGAAVGQRQGHSNNYEVNGKYNLTPAMALGVAYTFTDAKGYGVNADGNDMKTRYHQIGLQADYSLSRRTDVYAQAVYQHAMGDGGVASIYSGDNTQLPSSSKNQTAATVGLRHRF
;
A
#
# COMPACT_ATOMS: atom_id res chain seq x y z
N MET A 1 -14.54 28.95 -58.93
CA MET A 1 -14.31 27.55 -58.57
C MET A 1 -13.11 27.30 -57.64
N LYS A 2 -12.06 28.14 -57.57
CA LYS A 2 -10.89 27.93 -56.70
C LYS A 2 -11.12 28.23 -55.20
N LYS A 3 -12.07 29.12 -54.85
CA LYS A 3 -12.37 29.46 -53.45
C LYS A 3 -13.19 28.40 -52.70
N SER A 4 -14.02 27.64 -53.41
CA SER A 4 -14.84 26.57 -52.82
C SER A 4 -14.03 25.31 -52.48
N LEU A 5 -12.93 25.06 -53.16
CA LEU A 5 -12.03 23.91 -52.88
C LEU A 5 -11.20 24.13 -51.63
N ILE A 6 -10.85 25.39 -51.30
CA ILE A 6 -10.10 25.72 -50.07
C ILE A 6 -10.98 25.54 -48.82
N VAL A 7 -12.26 25.92 -48.91
CA VAL A 7 -13.20 25.77 -47.78
C VAL A 7 -13.49 24.29 -47.50
N VAL A 8 -13.58 23.45 -48.55
CA VAL A 8 -13.77 21.99 -48.37
C VAL A 8 -12.50 21.31 -47.81
N ALA A 9 -11.31 21.75 -48.20
CA ALA A 9 -10.06 21.23 -47.69
C ALA A 9 -9.82 21.61 -46.20
N VAL A 10 -10.22 22.84 -45.82
CA VAL A 10 -10.16 23.30 -44.42
C VAL A 10 -11.23 22.58 -43.59
N ALA A 11 -12.45 22.37 -44.09
CA ALA A 11 -13.48 21.59 -43.39
C ALA A 11 -13.12 20.10 -43.25
N ALA A 12 -12.45 19.52 -44.24
CA ALA A 12 -11.98 18.13 -44.19
C ALA A 12 -10.81 17.94 -43.19
N SER A 13 -9.96 18.96 -42.97
CA SER A 13 -8.92 18.91 -41.98
C SER A 13 -9.43 18.98 -40.53
N PHE A 14 -10.61 19.59 -40.29
CA PHE A 14 -11.27 19.59 -38.99
C PHE A 14 -12.11 18.32 -38.75
N ALA A 15 -12.52 17.61 -39.79
CA ALA A 15 -13.27 16.35 -39.63
C ALA A 15 -12.42 15.16 -39.20
N SER A 16 -11.10 15.21 -39.35
CA SER A 16 -10.16 14.15 -38.89
C SER A 16 -9.78 14.24 -37.40
N VAL A 17 -10.22 15.29 -36.70
CA VAL A 17 -9.92 15.47 -35.26
C VAL A 17 -11.04 14.90 -34.35
N ALA A 18 -12.12 14.36 -34.93
CA ALA A 18 -13.32 13.97 -34.19
C ALA A 18 -13.34 12.52 -33.68
N HIS A 19 -12.22 11.82 -33.59
CA HIS A 19 -12.14 10.47 -33.04
C HIS A 19 -11.19 10.28 -31.85
N ALA A 20 -11.00 11.33 -31.05
CA ALA A 20 -10.49 11.14 -29.72
C ALA A 20 -11.59 10.49 -28.86
N GLN A 21 -11.65 9.18 -28.82
CA GLN A 21 -12.62 8.46 -28.00
C GLN A 21 -12.20 8.59 -26.53
N SER A 22 -12.62 9.69 -25.90
CA SER A 22 -12.45 9.91 -24.46
C SER A 22 -13.32 8.92 -23.71
N SER A 23 -12.74 8.16 -22.82
CA SER A 23 -13.49 7.24 -21.95
C SER A 23 -13.31 7.61 -20.50
N VAL A 24 -14.41 7.72 -19.77
CA VAL A 24 -14.41 7.82 -18.30
C VAL A 24 -15.07 6.58 -17.74
N THR A 25 -14.40 5.91 -16.84
CA THR A 25 -14.89 4.69 -16.19
C THR A 25 -15.05 4.95 -14.70
N LEU A 26 -16.24 4.72 -14.18
CA LEU A 26 -16.47 4.55 -12.75
C LEU A 26 -16.11 3.11 -12.38
N TYR A 27 -15.36 2.93 -11.32
CA TYR A 27 -14.98 1.62 -10.80
C TYR A 27 -14.88 1.65 -9.29
N GLY A 28 -14.89 0.48 -8.68
CA GLY A 28 -14.74 0.39 -7.24
C GLY A 28 -14.83 -1.03 -6.70
N LEU A 29 -14.69 -1.11 -5.39
CA LEU A 29 -14.93 -2.34 -4.65
C LEU A 29 -15.45 -2.03 -3.25
N LEU A 30 -16.23 -2.97 -2.74
CA LEU A 30 -16.74 -3.02 -1.38
C LEU A 30 -16.17 -4.28 -0.73
N ASP A 31 -15.59 -4.14 0.45
CA ASP A 31 -15.03 -5.25 1.22
C ASP A 31 -15.45 -5.09 2.68
N ALA A 32 -16.31 -5.99 3.15
CA ALA A 32 -16.86 -5.99 4.49
C ALA A 32 -16.80 -7.39 5.09
N GLY A 33 -16.52 -7.46 6.39
CA GLY A 33 -16.42 -8.74 7.09
C GLY A 33 -16.76 -8.65 8.56
N LEU A 34 -16.88 -9.81 9.18
CA LEU A 34 -16.98 -9.98 10.62
C LEU A 34 -15.62 -10.49 11.13
N THR A 35 -15.02 -9.78 12.05
CA THR A 35 -13.70 -10.07 12.58
C THR A 35 -13.72 -10.35 14.06
N TYR A 36 -13.03 -11.40 14.45
CA TYR A 36 -12.64 -11.73 15.81
C TYR A 36 -11.17 -11.39 16.03
N THR A 37 -10.84 -10.72 17.14
CA THR A 37 -9.44 -10.50 17.56
C THR A 37 -9.29 -10.89 19.04
N SER A 38 -8.33 -11.76 19.33
CA SER A 38 -8.06 -12.22 20.70
C SER A 38 -7.18 -11.24 21.47
N ASN A 39 -7.26 -11.28 22.79
CA ASN A 39 -6.32 -10.64 23.71
C ASN A 39 -6.14 -9.11 23.50
N VAL A 40 -7.12 -8.40 22.98
CA VAL A 40 -7.02 -6.95 22.80
C VAL A 40 -6.86 -6.29 24.17
N ALA A 41 -5.80 -5.49 24.34
CA ALA A 41 -5.52 -4.80 25.57
C ALA A 41 -6.66 -3.81 25.92
N PRO A 42 -7.04 -3.67 27.20
CA PRO A 42 -7.96 -2.62 27.64
C PRO A 42 -7.43 -1.22 27.27
N ALA A 43 -8.34 -0.27 27.04
CA ALA A 43 -7.97 1.10 26.65
C ALA A 43 -7.07 1.82 27.67
N ASN A 44 -7.15 1.43 28.96
CA ASN A 44 -6.30 1.95 30.02
C ASN A 44 -4.96 1.21 30.16
N GLY A 45 -4.70 0.22 29.30
CA GLY A 45 -3.46 -0.57 29.30
C GLY A 45 -3.28 -1.51 30.51
N VAL A 46 -4.27 -1.59 31.41
CA VAL A 46 -4.18 -2.38 32.64
C VAL A 46 -5.19 -3.51 32.63
N GLY A 47 -4.72 -4.74 32.91
CA GLY A 47 -5.56 -5.93 33.03
C GLY A 47 -5.36 -6.94 31.89
N HIS A 48 -6.17 -7.99 31.94
CA HIS A 48 -6.15 -9.05 30.91
C HIS A 48 -6.83 -8.55 29.62
N GLY A 49 -6.32 -8.98 28.47
CA GLY A 49 -6.93 -8.68 27.20
C GLY A 49 -8.25 -9.42 27.00
N ASN A 50 -9.13 -8.78 26.24
CA ASN A 50 -10.45 -9.29 25.91
C ASN A 50 -10.53 -9.68 24.44
N ALA A 51 -11.46 -10.57 24.14
CA ALA A 51 -11.86 -10.85 22.76
C ALA A 51 -12.65 -9.67 22.20
N LYS A 52 -12.35 -9.25 20.98
CA LYS A 52 -13.10 -8.23 20.26
C LYS A 52 -13.77 -8.83 19.05
N TRP A 53 -15.07 -8.62 18.92
CA TRP A 53 -15.84 -8.84 17.71
C TRP A 53 -16.17 -7.50 17.07
N ALA A 54 -15.94 -7.38 15.77
CA ALA A 54 -16.19 -6.13 15.05
C ALA A 54 -16.63 -6.39 13.63
N ALA A 55 -17.50 -5.51 13.10
CA ALA A 55 -17.65 -5.37 11.66
C ALA A 55 -16.37 -4.75 11.12
N GLY A 56 -15.69 -5.42 10.20
CA GLY A 56 -14.46 -4.98 9.55
C GLY A 56 -14.74 -4.36 8.17
N SER A 57 -13.95 -3.39 7.79
CA SER A 57 -13.93 -2.80 6.47
C SER A 57 -12.56 -3.02 5.85
N GLY A 58 -12.50 -3.67 4.69
CA GLY A 58 -11.23 -3.85 3.99
C GLY A 58 -10.36 -4.98 4.53
N GLY A 59 -10.91 -6.15 4.73
CA GLY A 59 -10.14 -7.32 5.16
C GLY A 59 -9.08 -7.72 4.15
N ILE A 60 -9.43 -7.78 2.88
CA ILE A 60 -8.46 -7.98 1.79
C ILE A 60 -8.09 -6.64 1.15
N ASN A 61 -9.09 -5.83 0.73
CA ASN A 61 -8.84 -4.56 0.08
C ASN A 61 -9.66 -3.45 0.74
N GLN A 62 -9.10 -2.27 0.87
CA GLN A 62 -9.85 -1.09 1.30
C GLN A 62 -11.07 -0.87 0.38
N SER A 63 -12.26 -0.70 0.98
CA SER A 63 -13.42 -0.27 0.20
C SER A 63 -13.15 1.06 -0.45
N MET A 64 -13.39 1.16 -1.75
CA MET A 64 -13.05 2.35 -2.52
C MET A 64 -13.94 2.51 -3.76
N PHE A 65 -14.03 3.73 -4.26
CA PHE A 65 -14.54 4.05 -5.59
C PHE A 65 -13.60 5.02 -6.29
N GLY A 66 -13.65 5.05 -7.61
CA GLY A 66 -12.80 5.94 -8.39
C GLY A 66 -13.33 6.21 -9.79
N LEU A 67 -12.81 7.28 -10.36
CA LEU A 67 -12.97 7.65 -11.76
C LEU A 67 -11.61 7.59 -12.43
N ARG A 68 -11.51 6.94 -13.56
CA ARG A 68 -10.33 7.00 -14.42
C ARG A 68 -10.73 7.34 -15.83
N GLY A 69 -9.92 8.14 -16.49
CA GLY A 69 -10.16 8.51 -17.87
C GLY A 69 -8.92 8.46 -18.73
N SER A 70 -9.15 8.31 -20.02
CA SER A 70 -8.10 8.33 -21.03
C SER A 70 -8.62 9.01 -22.27
N GLU A 71 -7.83 9.93 -22.83
CA GLU A 71 -8.05 10.61 -24.09
C GLU A 71 -6.88 10.33 -25.03
N ASP A 72 -7.15 9.88 -26.23
CA ASP A 72 -6.12 9.67 -27.26
C ASP A 72 -5.76 11.02 -27.90
N LEU A 73 -4.50 11.43 -27.77
CA LEU A 73 -3.97 12.66 -28.32
C LEU A 73 -3.33 12.46 -29.69
N GLY A 74 -3.36 11.24 -30.21
CA GLY A 74 -2.71 10.89 -31.47
C GLY A 74 -1.22 10.51 -31.28
N GLY A 75 -0.63 9.89 -32.29
CA GLY A 75 0.78 9.51 -32.27
C GLY A 75 1.20 8.52 -31.17
N GLY A 76 0.25 7.78 -30.55
CA GLY A 76 0.49 6.87 -29.44
C GLY A 76 0.60 7.59 -28.08
N LEU A 77 0.26 8.88 -28.02
CA LEU A 77 0.21 9.68 -26.80
C LEU A 77 -1.21 9.74 -26.28
N LYS A 78 -1.38 9.62 -24.96
CA LYS A 78 -2.67 9.72 -24.26
C LYS A 78 -2.57 10.67 -23.08
N ALA A 79 -3.60 11.48 -22.86
CA ALA A 79 -3.85 12.11 -21.57
C ALA A 79 -4.61 11.14 -20.68
N ILE A 80 -4.22 11.03 -19.42
CA ILE A 80 -4.84 10.11 -18.46
C ILE A 80 -5.11 10.84 -17.14
N PHE A 81 -6.12 10.39 -16.42
CA PHE A 81 -6.33 10.80 -15.02
C PHE A 81 -6.88 9.65 -14.18
N THR A 82 -6.65 9.73 -12.88
CA THR A 82 -7.28 8.86 -11.86
C THR A 82 -7.63 9.70 -10.64
N LEU A 83 -8.87 9.52 -10.16
CA LEU A 83 -9.36 10.07 -8.89
C LEU A 83 -9.93 8.90 -8.09
N GLU A 84 -9.34 8.58 -6.92
CA GLU A 84 -9.70 7.39 -6.15
C GLU A 84 -9.88 7.70 -4.67
N SER A 85 -11.03 7.31 -4.13
CA SER A 85 -11.45 7.54 -2.75
C SER A 85 -11.58 6.22 -2.00
N GLY A 86 -10.85 6.07 -0.91
CA GLY A 86 -11.04 4.99 0.05
C GLY A 86 -12.00 5.41 1.17
N PHE A 87 -12.81 4.49 1.64
CA PHE A 87 -13.74 4.74 2.71
C PHE A 87 -13.94 3.51 3.60
N ASN A 88 -14.47 3.75 4.79
CA ASN A 88 -14.88 2.69 5.70
C ASN A 88 -16.37 2.42 5.48
N ILE A 89 -16.71 1.20 5.02
CA ILE A 89 -18.09 0.81 4.69
C ILE A 89 -18.98 0.76 5.94
N ASN A 90 -18.42 0.57 7.14
CA ASN A 90 -19.20 0.42 8.37
C ASN A 90 -19.74 1.75 8.90
N ASN A 91 -19.14 2.89 8.53
CA ASN A 91 -19.54 4.21 9.05
C ASN A 91 -19.62 5.31 7.97
N GLY A 92 -19.30 4.98 6.71
CA GLY A 92 -19.36 5.90 5.59
C GLY A 92 -18.29 7.00 5.56
N LYS A 93 -17.33 6.99 6.51
CA LYS A 93 -16.27 8.02 6.55
C LYS A 93 -15.19 7.73 5.53
N PHE A 94 -14.58 8.78 4.99
CA PHE A 94 -13.37 8.65 4.20
C PHE A 94 -12.25 8.03 5.03
N ALA A 95 -11.47 7.16 4.41
CA ALA A 95 -10.23 6.63 4.98
C ALA A 95 -9.08 7.64 4.79
N ASN A 96 -7.89 7.32 5.32
CA ASN A 96 -6.64 8.02 5.02
C ASN A 96 -6.78 9.56 5.07
N ASN A 97 -6.79 10.15 6.27
CA ASN A 97 -6.83 11.60 6.50
C ASN A 97 -8.09 12.34 6.05
N ASN A 98 -9.21 11.65 5.85
CA ASN A 98 -10.52 12.22 5.51
C ASN A 98 -10.58 13.02 4.19
N GLY A 99 -9.55 12.96 3.34
CA GLY A 99 -9.60 13.56 2.01
C GLY A 99 -10.55 12.81 1.08
N MET A 100 -11.26 13.52 0.21
CA MET A 100 -12.17 12.89 -0.76
C MET A 100 -11.44 11.93 -1.69
N PHE A 101 -10.32 12.35 -2.29
CA PHE A 101 -9.48 11.49 -3.13
C PHE A 101 -8.21 11.08 -2.40
N ASN A 102 -8.41 10.38 -1.29
CA ASN A 102 -7.37 10.08 -0.32
C ASN A 102 -6.41 8.94 -0.74
N ARG A 103 -6.72 8.20 -1.81
CA ARG A 103 -5.86 7.16 -2.36
C ARG A 103 -5.01 7.70 -3.48
N GLN A 104 -5.62 8.13 -4.58
CA GLN A 104 -4.94 8.69 -5.74
C GLN A 104 -5.74 9.85 -6.34
N ALA A 105 -5.05 10.89 -6.78
CA ALA A 105 -5.61 12.03 -7.50
C ALA A 105 -4.52 12.59 -8.40
N PHE A 106 -4.48 12.17 -9.67
CA PHE A 106 -3.44 12.58 -10.61
C PHE A 106 -3.94 12.73 -12.05
N VAL A 107 -3.21 13.51 -12.82
CA VAL A 107 -3.32 13.64 -14.26
C VAL A 107 -1.95 13.43 -14.89
N GLY A 108 -1.88 12.97 -16.13
CA GLY A 108 -0.61 12.74 -16.79
C GLY A 108 -0.69 12.43 -18.27
N LEU A 109 0.49 12.20 -18.84
CA LEU A 109 0.68 11.78 -20.22
C LEU A 109 1.27 10.38 -20.25
N SER A 110 0.73 9.53 -21.10
CA SER A 110 1.16 8.15 -21.28
C SER A 110 1.50 7.88 -22.74
N SER A 111 2.67 7.28 -22.97
CA SER A 111 3.13 6.79 -24.26
C SER A 111 3.50 5.32 -24.17
N ALA A 112 3.04 4.51 -25.11
CA ALA A 112 3.39 3.09 -25.17
C ALA A 112 4.90 2.86 -25.36
N GLN A 113 5.59 3.82 -25.97
CA GLN A 113 7.03 3.74 -26.27
C GLN A 113 7.91 4.29 -25.15
N TYR A 114 7.48 5.42 -24.55
CA TYR A 114 8.34 6.17 -23.62
C TYR A 114 7.92 6.04 -22.15
N GLY A 115 6.76 5.41 -21.88
CA GLY A 115 6.22 5.31 -20.52
C GLY A 115 5.25 6.44 -20.17
N THR A 116 5.05 6.65 -18.89
CA THR A 116 4.00 7.53 -18.36
C THR A 116 4.61 8.51 -17.37
N VAL A 117 4.23 9.79 -17.47
CA VAL A 117 4.53 10.83 -16.48
C VAL A 117 3.21 11.33 -15.90
N THR A 118 3.09 11.36 -14.59
CA THR A 118 1.89 11.79 -13.85
C THR A 118 2.23 12.83 -12.79
N LEU A 119 1.29 13.71 -12.51
CA LEU A 119 1.38 14.79 -11.51
C LEU A 119 0.18 14.69 -10.57
N GLY A 120 0.42 14.76 -9.26
CA GLY A 120 -0.63 14.77 -8.24
C GLY A 120 -0.31 13.91 -7.02
N ARG A 121 -1.35 13.31 -6.42
CA ARG A 121 -1.27 12.37 -5.32
C ARG A 121 -1.26 10.94 -5.86
N GLN A 122 -0.26 10.14 -5.52
CA GLN A 122 -0.07 8.81 -6.08
C GLN A 122 0.82 7.95 -5.18
N TYR A 123 0.85 6.65 -5.44
CA TYR A 123 1.67 5.71 -4.68
C TYR A 123 3.15 5.81 -5.04
N ASP A 124 4.00 5.38 -4.11
CA ASP A 124 5.45 5.30 -4.26
C ASP A 124 5.90 4.00 -4.97
N ALA A 125 7.22 3.84 -5.11
CA ALA A 125 7.80 2.67 -5.77
C ALA A 125 7.64 1.37 -4.95
N ALA A 126 7.50 1.41 -3.61
CA ALA A 126 7.26 0.21 -2.81
C ALA A 126 5.90 -0.40 -3.14
N GLN A 127 4.86 0.44 -3.24
CA GLN A 127 3.53 0.02 -3.66
C GLN A 127 3.50 -0.50 -5.11
N ASP A 128 4.24 0.11 -6.01
CA ASP A 128 4.19 -0.26 -7.43
C ASP A 128 4.99 -1.55 -7.75
N TYR A 129 6.15 -1.74 -7.13
CA TYR A 129 7.12 -2.77 -7.53
C TYR A 129 7.31 -3.90 -6.52
N LEU A 130 7.07 -3.68 -5.21
CA LEU A 130 7.22 -4.70 -4.17
C LEU A 130 5.89 -5.28 -3.71
N ALA A 131 4.91 -4.43 -3.40
CA ALA A 131 3.63 -4.87 -2.84
C ALA A 131 2.96 -6.00 -3.65
N PRO A 132 2.93 -5.99 -5.00
CA PRO A 132 2.31 -7.07 -5.79
C PRO A 132 2.94 -8.46 -5.62
N LEU A 133 4.12 -8.55 -5.00
CA LEU A 133 4.86 -9.79 -4.77
C LEU A 133 4.73 -10.31 -3.33
N THR A 134 4.08 -9.55 -2.45
CA THR A 134 3.86 -9.89 -1.03
C THR A 134 2.42 -10.36 -0.80
N ALA A 135 2.19 -11.08 0.30
CA ALA A 135 0.85 -11.51 0.66
C ALA A 135 -0.09 -10.32 0.87
N THR A 136 0.36 -9.31 1.64
CA THR A 136 -0.45 -8.12 1.96
C THR A 136 -0.80 -7.29 0.73
N GLY A 137 0.12 -7.11 -0.19
CA GLY A 137 -0.09 -6.31 -1.41
C GLY A 137 -0.77 -7.06 -2.55
N SER A 138 -1.03 -8.35 -2.40
CA SER A 138 -1.63 -9.17 -3.44
C SER A 138 -2.92 -9.87 -3.00
N TRP A 139 -2.86 -11.10 -2.54
CA TRP A 139 -4.01 -11.95 -2.27
C TRP A 139 -4.50 -11.91 -0.82
N GLY A 140 -3.60 -11.67 0.14
CA GLY A 140 -3.89 -11.79 1.58
C GLY A 140 -4.49 -10.51 2.18
N GLY A 141 -4.09 -9.35 1.68
CA GLY A 141 -4.64 -8.07 2.11
C GLY A 141 -4.19 -7.63 3.51
N THR A 142 -5.03 -6.87 4.19
CA THR A 142 -4.70 -6.05 5.36
C THR A 142 -4.15 -6.86 6.54
N TYR A 143 -4.78 -7.99 6.87
CA TYR A 143 -4.35 -8.81 8.03
C TYR A 143 -2.98 -9.48 7.84
N PHE A 144 -2.50 -9.54 6.60
CA PHE A 144 -1.17 -10.06 6.25
C PHE A 144 -0.09 -8.99 6.22
N ALA A 145 -0.42 -7.74 6.56
CA ALA A 145 0.57 -6.68 6.67
C ALA A 145 1.70 -7.10 7.64
N HIS A 146 2.91 -6.71 7.31
CA HIS A 146 4.06 -6.97 8.18
C HIS A 146 3.87 -6.26 9.53
N PRO A 147 4.41 -6.79 10.62
CA PRO A 147 4.42 -6.10 11.90
C PRO A 147 4.90 -4.65 11.75
N PHE A 148 4.24 -3.71 12.45
CA PHE A 148 4.37 -2.25 12.33
C PHE A 148 3.75 -1.64 11.05
N ASN A 149 3.50 -2.39 9.98
CA ASN A 149 3.00 -1.89 8.69
C ASN A 149 3.73 -0.60 8.22
N ASN A 150 5.06 -0.60 8.34
CA ASN A 150 5.91 0.57 8.10
C ASN A 150 6.79 0.45 6.84
N ASP A 151 6.46 -0.45 5.93
CA ASP A 151 7.13 -0.69 4.67
C ASP A 151 6.25 -0.42 3.44
N ASN A 152 5.12 0.25 3.65
CA ASN A 152 4.17 0.70 2.63
C ASN A 152 3.70 -0.35 1.62
N LEU A 153 3.52 -1.60 2.05
CA LEU A 153 3.09 -2.68 1.15
C LEU A 153 1.59 -2.97 1.21
N SER A 154 0.91 -2.59 2.30
CA SER A 154 -0.51 -2.84 2.47
C SER A 154 -1.36 -1.93 1.59
N THR A 155 -2.34 -2.51 0.91
CA THR A 155 -3.33 -1.77 0.12
C THR A 155 -4.35 -1.00 0.97
N ASN A 156 -4.37 -1.25 2.27
CA ASN A 156 -5.20 -0.56 3.26
C ASN A 156 -4.28 -0.06 4.38
N GLY A 157 -4.17 1.26 4.51
CA GLY A 157 -3.29 1.87 5.49
C GLY A 157 -1.86 2.17 5.05
N GLY A 158 -1.58 1.99 3.77
CA GLY A 158 -0.40 2.59 3.15
C GLY A 158 -0.58 4.09 2.96
N TYR A 159 0.51 4.82 2.78
CA TYR A 159 0.45 6.23 2.42
C TYR A 159 0.54 6.44 0.91
N ALA A 160 0.09 7.59 0.46
CA ALA A 160 0.31 8.09 -0.88
C ALA A 160 1.09 9.42 -0.83
N VAL A 161 1.88 9.68 -1.86
CA VAL A 161 2.75 10.84 -1.97
C VAL A 161 1.99 12.00 -2.56
N ASN A 162 1.88 13.09 -1.82
CA ASN A 162 1.28 14.34 -2.28
C ASN A 162 2.27 15.15 -3.12
N ASN A 163 1.74 16.10 -3.89
CA ASN A 163 2.55 17.10 -4.60
C ASN A 163 3.65 16.46 -5.44
N SER A 164 3.34 15.34 -6.09
CA SER A 164 4.38 14.51 -6.68
C SER A 164 4.36 14.52 -8.21
N ILE A 165 5.54 14.33 -8.77
CA ILE A 165 5.76 13.88 -10.13
C ILE A 165 6.22 12.42 -10.08
N LYS A 166 5.67 11.58 -10.96
CA LYS A 166 6.01 10.17 -11.09
C LYS A 166 6.28 9.82 -12.54
N TYR A 167 7.31 9.03 -12.75
CA TYR A 167 7.59 8.38 -14.02
C TYR A 167 7.46 6.87 -13.86
N SER A 168 6.79 6.23 -14.83
CA SER A 168 6.72 4.78 -14.98
C SER A 168 7.11 4.43 -16.39
N SER A 169 8.12 3.57 -16.57
CA SER A 169 8.63 3.20 -17.90
C SER A 169 7.61 2.41 -18.71
N ALA A 170 7.80 2.36 -20.02
CA ALA A 170 7.22 1.31 -20.84
C ALA A 170 7.78 -0.05 -20.43
N ASN A 171 7.13 -1.14 -20.88
CA ASN A 171 7.63 -2.49 -20.66
C ASN A 171 8.67 -2.84 -21.73
N TYR A 172 9.91 -3.02 -21.32
CA TYR A 172 11.04 -3.38 -22.17
C TYR A 172 11.34 -4.87 -22.01
N ALA A 173 10.65 -5.72 -22.77
CA ALA A 173 10.82 -7.19 -22.73
C ALA A 173 10.66 -7.79 -21.31
N GLY A 174 9.68 -7.31 -20.55
CA GLY A 174 9.41 -7.74 -19.19
C GLY A 174 10.05 -6.85 -18.10
N PHE A 175 10.98 -5.98 -18.46
CA PHE A 175 11.60 -5.04 -17.52
C PHE A 175 10.83 -3.73 -17.48
N THR A 176 10.50 -3.27 -16.27
CA THR A 176 9.86 -1.98 -15.98
C THR A 176 10.59 -1.31 -14.81
N PHE A 177 10.62 0.01 -14.82
CA PHE A 177 11.19 0.81 -13.73
C PHE A 177 10.48 2.15 -13.62
N GLY A 178 10.66 2.82 -12.50
CA GLY A 178 10.08 4.14 -12.30
C GLY A 178 10.46 4.72 -10.95
N GLY A 179 9.90 5.89 -10.68
CA GLY A 179 10.12 6.58 -9.42
C GLY A 179 9.20 7.77 -9.25
N THR A 180 9.08 8.18 -8.01
CA THR A 180 8.24 9.31 -7.58
C THR A 180 9.11 10.33 -6.84
N TYR A 181 8.81 11.60 -7.04
CA TYR A 181 9.35 12.69 -6.23
C TYR A 181 8.22 13.59 -5.76
N GLY A 182 8.04 13.70 -4.46
CA GLY A 182 7.08 14.56 -3.80
C GLY A 182 7.75 15.81 -3.23
N PHE A 183 7.23 16.97 -3.58
CA PHE A 183 7.76 18.27 -3.19
C PHE A 183 7.28 18.70 -1.81
N SER A 184 8.11 19.45 -1.10
CA SER A 184 7.77 20.02 0.20
C SER A 184 6.68 21.09 0.13
N ASN A 185 6.51 21.75 -1.01
CA ASN A 185 5.67 22.95 -1.20
C ASN A 185 5.96 24.08 -0.19
N GLN A 186 7.16 24.11 0.38
CA GLN A 186 7.60 25.12 1.34
C GLN A 186 8.74 25.96 0.78
N ALA A 187 8.56 27.28 0.70
CA ALA A 187 9.59 28.20 0.23
C ALA A 187 10.82 28.14 1.14
N GLY A 188 12.00 28.03 0.53
CA GLY A 188 13.29 27.97 1.24
C GLY A 188 13.57 26.63 1.95
N ALA A 189 12.66 25.64 1.89
CA ALA A 189 12.78 24.36 2.60
C ALA A 189 12.55 23.16 1.68
N PHE A 190 13.23 23.11 0.54
CA PHE A 190 13.09 22.08 -0.49
C PHE A 190 13.22 20.65 0.02
N ALA A 191 14.07 20.42 1.02
CA ALA A 191 14.31 19.09 1.60
C ALA A 191 13.37 18.73 2.75
N ASN A 192 12.49 19.63 3.18
CA ASN A 192 11.63 19.46 4.33
C ASN A 192 10.28 18.87 3.91
N ASN A 193 9.82 17.81 4.55
CA ASN A 193 8.63 17.05 4.16
C ASN A 193 8.60 16.74 2.64
N ARG A 194 9.69 16.19 2.13
CA ARG A 194 9.80 15.63 0.79
C ARG A 194 9.85 14.11 0.84
N GLU A 195 9.47 13.50 -0.26
CA GLU A 195 9.64 12.07 -0.48
C GLU A 195 10.25 11.83 -1.84
N TYR A 196 11.05 10.77 -1.96
CA TYR A 196 11.47 10.23 -3.25
C TYR A 196 11.58 8.73 -3.19
N SER A 197 11.20 8.09 -4.29
CA SER A 197 11.27 6.65 -4.43
C SER A 197 11.68 6.23 -5.83
N VAL A 198 12.31 5.07 -5.91
CA VAL A 198 12.67 4.41 -7.17
C VAL A 198 12.44 2.91 -7.05
N GLY A 199 12.07 2.27 -8.14
CA GLY A 199 11.86 0.83 -8.17
C GLY A 199 11.97 0.26 -9.57
N ALA A 200 12.11 -1.06 -9.62
CA ALA A 200 12.14 -1.81 -10.86
C ALA A 200 11.51 -3.19 -10.65
N ALA A 201 10.93 -3.71 -11.71
CA ALA A 201 10.41 -5.08 -11.76
C ALA A 201 10.83 -5.75 -13.06
N TYR A 202 10.94 -7.07 -12.99
CA TYR A 202 11.17 -7.92 -14.15
C TYR A 202 10.18 -9.08 -14.13
N GLN A 203 9.59 -9.35 -15.29
CA GLN A 203 8.67 -10.47 -15.47
C GLN A 203 9.09 -11.27 -16.70
N TYR A 204 9.30 -12.57 -16.48
CA TYR A 204 9.56 -13.51 -17.57
C TYR A 204 8.86 -14.83 -17.29
N GLN A 205 7.93 -15.22 -18.15
CA GLN A 205 7.08 -16.42 -17.96
C GLN A 205 6.39 -16.38 -16.58
N GLY A 206 6.63 -17.39 -15.74
CA GLY A 206 6.12 -17.45 -14.35
C GLY A 206 6.91 -16.64 -13.33
N LEU A 207 8.12 -16.20 -13.65
CA LEU A 207 9.00 -15.47 -12.75
C LEU A 207 8.62 -13.98 -12.71
N ARG A 208 8.54 -13.43 -11.50
CA ARG A 208 8.42 -11.99 -11.25
C ARG A 208 9.43 -11.61 -10.19
N LEU A 209 10.18 -10.55 -10.43
CA LEU A 209 11.14 -9.94 -9.51
C LEU A 209 10.77 -8.48 -9.30
N GLY A 210 11.01 -7.95 -8.12
CA GLY A 210 10.81 -6.55 -7.81
C GLY A 210 11.81 -6.07 -6.78
N ALA A 211 12.20 -4.80 -6.90
CA ALA A 211 12.99 -4.10 -5.89
C ALA A 211 12.57 -2.63 -5.84
N ALA A 212 12.58 -2.04 -4.66
CA ALA A 212 12.25 -0.63 -4.48
C ALA A 212 13.03 -0.02 -3.31
N TYR A 213 13.18 1.29 -3.37
CA TYR A 213 13.68 2.15 -2.32
C TYR A 213 12.79 3.39 -2.23
N ALA A 214 12.44 3.80 -1.01
CA ALA A 214 11.75 5.05 -0.73
C ALA A 214 12.39 5.77 0.47
N GLN A 215 12.34 7.09 0.46
CA GLN A 215 12.79 7.91 1.57
C GLN A 215 11.88 9.12 1.77
N GLN A 216 11.45 9.30 3.01
CA GLN A 216 10.73 10.47 3.49
C GLN A 216 11.62 11.27 4.43
N ASN A 217 11.66 12.58 4.22
CA ASN A 217 12.38 13.51 5.10
C ASN A 217 11.38 14.41 5.83
N ASN A 218 11.42 14.37 7.16
CA ASN A 218 10.60 15.21 8.02
C ASN A 218 9.10 15.21 7.67
N PRO A 219 8.46 14.02 7.57
CA PRO A 219 7.10 13.91 7.07
C PRO A 219 6.04 14.62 7.94
N ALA A 220 6.37 14.99 9.16
CA ALA A 220 5.49 15.75 10.05
C ALA A 220 5.79 17.26 10.10
N ALA A 221 6.78 17.74 9.33
CA ALA A 221 7.23 19.12 9.45
C ALA A 221 6.25 20.15 8.85
N ASN A 222 5.37 19.71 7.96
CA ASN A 222 4.43 20.60 7.30
C ASN A 222 3.27 19.79 6.69
N THR A 223 2.07 20.28 6.86
CA THR A 223 0.83 19.61 6.38
C THR A 223 0.61 19.72 4.87
N SER A 224 1.38 20.56 4.18
CA SER A 224 1.28 20.78 2.73
C SER A 224 2.36 20.03 1.93
N GLY A 225 3.20 19.25 2.60
CA GLY A 225 4.32 18.55 1.99
C GLY A 225 3.96 17.23 1.29
N ALA A 226 4.99 16.49 0.90
CA ALA A 226 4.86 15.25 0.15
C ALA A 226 4.19 14.13 0.93
N SER A 227 4.46 14.00 2.22
CA SER A 227 3.85 12.98 3.06
C SER A 227 2.69 13.55 3.87
N ASP A 228 1.56 12.88 3.83
CA ASP A 228 0.37 13.21 4.60
C ASP A 228 0.21 12.34 5.88
N GLY A 229 1.21 11.57 6.19
CA GLY A 229 1.21 10.72 7.37
C GLY A 229 2.54 10.01 7.56
N VAL A 230 2.72 9.54 8.77
CA VAL A 230 3.82 8.68 9.15
C VAL A 230 3.36 7.24 8.99
N LEU A 231 4.10 6.44 8.24
CA LEU A 231 3.86 5.01 8.17
C LEU A 231 4.02 4.28 9.50
N ALA A 232 4.74 4.86 10.39
CA ALA A 232 4.98 4.22 11.65
C ALA A 232 3.81 4.42 12.59
N ASN A 233 2.94 3.46 12.67
CA ASN A 233 2.10 3.29 13.83
C ASN A 233 2.94 2.69 14.99
N THR A 234 4.05 3.34 15.28
CA THR A 234 4.88 3.03 16.43
C THR A 234 4.31 3.77 17.63
N SER A 235 3.16 3.29 18.14
CA SER A 235 2.70 3.60 19.51
C SER A 235 2.86 5.06 19.97
N GLY A 236 2.50 6.04 19.14
CA GLY A 236 2.38 7.43 19.58
C GLY A 236 3.68 8.19 19.89
N VAL A 237 4.86 7.70 19.53
CA VAL A 237 6.14 8.25 20.01
C VAL A 237 6.95 8.99 18.95
N ILE A 238 6.48 9.08 17.71
CA ILE A 238 7.23 9.80 16.67
C ILE A 238 6.80 11.25 16.63
N THR A 239 7.57 12.11 17.27
CA THR A 239 7.42 13.57 17.21
C THR A 239 8.74 14.18 16.75
N GLY A 240 8.66 15.22 15.90
CA GLY A 240 9.83 15.98 15.47
C GLY A 240 10.31 15.65 14.05
N ASN A 241 11.50 16.14 13.74
CA ASN A 241 12.11 15.98 12.43
C ASN A 241 12.80 14.62 12.35
N PHE A 242 12.20 13.67 11.65
CA PHE A 242 12.77 12.35 11.42
C PHE A 242 12.89 12.05 9.92
N ARG A 243 13.65 11.02 9.60
CA ARG A 243 13.78 10.48 8.25
C ARG A 243 13.39 9.01 8.27
N GLN A 244 12.45 8.62 7.43
CA GLN A 244 12.12 7.23 7.20
C GLN A 244 12.70 6.78 5.85
N ARG A 245 13.28 5.59 5.84
CA ARG A 245 13.79 4.90 4.65
C ARG A 245 13.22 3.51 4.58
N GLU A 246 12.82 3.11 3.40
CA GLU A 246 12.28 1.80 3.12
C GLU A 246 12.96 1.24 1.90
N PHE A 247 13.36 -0.01 1.96
CA PHE A 247 13.85 -0.71 0.79
C PHE A 247 13.56 -2.20 0.89
N GLY A 248 13.48 -2.84 -0.24
CA GLY A 248 13.23 -4.26 -0.28
C GLY A 248 13.42 -4.85 -1.66
N ALA A 249 13.40 -6.17 -1.67
CA ALA A 249 13.38 -6.98 -2.87
C ALA A 249 12.45 -8.17 -2.66
N ALA A 250 11.78 -8.57 -3.74
CA ALA A 250 10.85 -9.69 -3.71
C ALA A 250 10.92 -10.47 -5.02
N ALA A 251 10.58 -11.75 -4.93
CA ALA A 251 10.46 -12.65 -6.06
C ALA A 251 9.22 -13.52 -5.90
N SER A 252 8.57 -13.84 -7.01
CA SER A 252 7.53 -14.86 -7.07
C SER A 252 7.64 -15.70 -8.32
N TYR A 253 7.16 -16.94 -8.22
CA TYR A 253 7.13 -17.87 -9.33
C TYR A 253 5.79 -18.58 -9.42
N SER A 254 5.14 -18.49 -10.58
CA SER A 254 3.86 -19.15 -10.87
C SER A 254 4.08 -20.39 -11.72
N PHE A 255 3.56 -21.53 -11.28
CA PHE A 255 3.63 -22.80 -11.99
C PHE A 255 2.30 -23.55 -11.82
N GLY A 256 1.65 -23.79 -12.95
CA GLY A 256 0.31 -24.38 -12.94
C GLY A 256 -0.66 -23.56 -12.05
N PRO A 257 -1.36 -24.21 -11.10
CA PRO A 257 -2.30 -23.52 -10.20
C PRO A 257 -1.62 -22.82 -9.00
N ALA A 258 -0.31 -23.00 -8.83
CA ALA A 258 0.44 -22.50 -7.68
C ALA A 258 1.22 -21.23 -8.01
N THR A 259 1.31 -20.33 -7.03
CA THR A 259 2.27 -19.22 -7.01
C THR A 259 2.95 -19.23 -5.65
N VAL A 260 4.26 -19.17 -5.64
CA VAL A 260 5.08 -19.03 -4.42
C VAL A 260 5.88 -17.74 -4.49
N GLY A 261 6.11 -17.11 -3.35
CA GLY A 261 6.85 -15.85 -3.27
C GLY A 261 7.70 -15.77 -2.03
N ALA A 262 8.73 -14.92 -2.11
CA ALA A 262 9.55 -14.51 -0.99
C ALA A 262 9.83 -13.01 -1.10
N ALA A 263 9.86 -12.32 0.05
CA ALA A 263 10.15 -10.89 0.12
C ALA A 263 11.03 -10.59 1.33
N PHE A 264 11.88 -9.60 1.14
CA PHE A 264 12.62 -8.94 2.20
C PHE A 264 12.34 -7.44 2.13
N THR A 265 12.00 -6.84 3.28
CA THR A 265 11.92 -5.39 3.42
C THR A 265 12.63 -4.92 4.67
N GLN A 266 13.18 -3.72 4.61
CA GLN A 266 13.65 -3.01 5.79
C GLN A 266 13.01 -1.62 5.83
N SER A 267 12.42 -1.27 6.97
CA SER A 267 12.06 0.11 7.29
C SER A 267 12.99 0.62 8.38
N ARG A 268 13.56 1.81 8.17
CA ARG A 268 14.46 2.45 9.12
C ARG A 268 14.03 3.89 9.36
N ILE A 269 13.93 4.26 10.64
CA ILE A 269 13.59 5.60 11.06
C ILE A 269 14.78 6.18 11.83
N ASP A 270 15.35 7.25 11.29
CA ASP A 270 16.42 8.01 11.95
C ASP A 270 15.81 9.21 12.69
N ASN A 271 16.43 9.61 13.79
CA ASN A 271 16.02 10.73 14.64
C ASN A 271 14.64 10.51 15.30
N LEU A 272 14.35 9.28 15.73
CA LEU A 272 13.24 9.03 16.64
C LEU A 272 13.46 9.84 17.91
N VAL A 273 12.55 10.78 18.21
CA VAL A 273 12.57 11.60 19.42
C VAL A 273 11.47 11.13 20.35
N GLY A 274 11.84 10.60 21.50
CA GLY A 274 10.91 10.29 22.58
C GLY A 274 11.27 11.11 23.81
N ALA A 275 10.29 11.55 24.58
CA ALA A 275 10.48 12.40 25.76
C ALA A 275 11.44 11.83 26.83
N ALA A 276 11.70 10.51 26.79
CA ALA A 276 12.55 9.81 27.76
C ALA A 276 13.91 9.33 27.23
N VAL A 277 14.21 9.46 25.91
CA VAL A 277 15.29 8.64 25.32
C VAL A 277 16.25 9.31 24.34
N GLY A 278 16.10 10.62 24.08
CA GLY A 278 16.96 11.31 23.12
C GLY A 278 16.75 10.89 21.66
N GLN A 279 17.66 11.29 20.76
CA GLN A 279 17.60 10.92 19.35
C GLN A 279 18.05 9.47 19.15
N ARG A 280 17.21 8.63 18.54
CA ARG A 280 17.49 7.21 18.28
C ARG A 280 17.22 6.81 16.84
N GLN A 281 17.67 5.62 16.50
CA GLN A 281 17.37 4.96 15.24
C GLN A 281 16.58 3.68 15.51
N GLY A 282 15.42 3.55 14.86
CA GLY A 282 14.66 2.31 14.84
C GLY A 282 14.74 1.65 13.47
N HIS A 283 14.77 0.33 13.43
CA HIS A 283 14.62 -0.41 12.17
C HIS A 283 13.86 -1.71 12.40
N SER A 284 13.15 -2.14 11.37
CA SER A 284 12.52 -3.46 11.27
C SER A 284 12.93 -4.12 9.96
N ASN A 285 13.36 -5.37 10.07
CA ASN A 285 13.65 -6.25 8.93
C ASN A 285 12.53 -7.28 8.85
N ASN A 286 11.84 -7.34 7.73
CA ASN A 286 10.80 -8.31 7.47
C ASN A 286 11.27 -9.33 6.44
N TYR A 287 11.05 -10.60 6.73
CA TYR A 287 11.33 -11.73 5.85
C TYR A 287 10.02 -12.49 5.66
N GLU A 288 9.46 -12.44 4.47
CA GLU A 288 8.20 -13.11 4.14
C GLU A 288 8.44 -14.26 3.17
N VAL A 289 7.74 -15.35 3.39
CA VAL A 289 7.48 -16.39 2.39
C VAL A 289 5.97 -16.55 2.27
N ASN A 290 5.47 -16.63 1.04
CA ASN A 290 4.04 -16.73 0.79
C ASN A 290 3.73 -17.70 -0.35
N GLY A 291 2.52 -18.21 -0.35
CA GLY A 291 2.04 -19.10 -1.40
C GLY A 291 0.54 -19.02 -1.58
N LYS A 292 0.11 -19.15 -2.83
CA LYS A 292 -1.29 -19.26 -3.21
C LYS A 292 -1.47 -20.45 -4.12
N TYR A 293 -2.53 -21.23 -3.88
CA TYR A 293 -2.88 -22.39 -4.70
C TYR A 293 -4.35 -22.31 -5.12
N ASN A 294 -4.62 -22.32 -6.42
CA ASN A 294 -5.97 -22.35 -6.97
C ASN A 294 -6.44 -23.82 -7.05
N LEU A 295 -7.22 -24.27 -6.07
CA LEU A 295 -7.78 -25.62 -6.01
C LEU A 295 -8.72 -25.88 -7.20
N THR A 296 -9.53 -24.88 -7.54
CA THR A 296 -10.43 -24.85 -8.68
C THR A 296 -10.42 -23.45 -9.29
N PRO A 297 -11.03 -23.20 -10.44
CA PRO A 297 -11.20 -21.84 -10.96
C PRO A 297 -11.93 -20.86 -10.01
N ALA A 298 -12.74 -21.40 -9.08
CA ALA A 298 -13.49 -20.62 -8.11
C ALA A 298 -12.85 -20.56 -6.71
N MET A 299 -12.02 -21.54 -6.32
CA MET A 299 -11.50 -21.69 -4.96
C MET A 299 -9.98 -21.55 -4.93
N ALA A 300 -9.49 -20.64 -4.10
CA ALA A 300 -8.06 -20.46 -3.83
C ALA A 300 -7.75 -20.57 -2.35
N LEU A 301 -6.59 -21.14 -2.02
CA LEU A 301 -6.00 -21.15 -0.68
C LEU A 301 -4.72 -20.33 -0.69
N GLY A 302 -4.47 -19.63 0.40
CA GLY A 302 -3.25 -18.85 0.60
C GLY A 302 -2.63 -19.11 1.96
N VAL A 303 -1.31 -19.07 2.02
CA VAL A 303 -0.53 -19.12 3.25
C VAL A 303 0.62 -18.14 3.17
N ALA A 304 0.91 -17.46 4.28
CA ALA A 304 2.10 -16.63 4.39
C ALA A 304 2.69 -16.74 5.79
N TYR A 305 4.00 -16.66 5.84
CA TYR A 305 4.76 -16.56 7.08
C TYR A 305 5.70 -15.36 6.98
N THR A 306 5.66 -14.50 8.02
CA THR A 306 6.55 -13.35 8.15
C THR A 306 7.32 -13.44 9.45
N PHE A 307 8.64 -13.35 9.35
CA PHE A 307 9.54 -13.11 10.48
C PHE A 307 9.98 -11.65 10.45
N THR A 308 9.81 -10.95 11.58
CA THR A 308 10.26 -9.55 11.73
C THR A 308 11.26 -9.46 12.87
N ASP A 309 12.44 -8.88 12.60
CA ASP A 309 13.44 -8.49 13.61
C ASP A 309 13.49 -6.97 13.71
N ALA A 310 13.06 -6.44 14.86
CA ALA A 310 12.94 -5.00 15.11
C ALA A 310 13.83 -4.56 16.26
N LYS A 311 14.45 -3.39 16.11
CA LYS A 311 15.31 -2.77 17.12
C LYS A 311 15.11 -1.26 17.15
N GLY A 312 15.19 -0.69 18.37
CA GLY A 312 15.29 0.76 18.58
C GLY A 312 13.96 1.52 18.53
N TYR A 313 12.81 0.85 18.46
CA TYR A 313 11.50 1.49 18.56
C TYR A 313 11.07 1.86 19.99
N GLY A 314 11.91 1.62 20.96
CA GLY A 314 11.73 1.94 22.36
C GLY A 314 12.97 1.58 23.16
N VAL A 315 12.92 1.77 24.48
CA VAL A 315 13.97 1.35 25.42
C VAL A 315 13.40 0.37 26.42
N ASN A 316 14.24 -0.60 26.81
CA ASN A 316 13.93 -1.51 27.91
C ASN A 316 14.17 -0.83 29.28
N ALA A 317 13.90 -1.55 30.35
CA ALA A 317 14.07 -1.04 31.73
C ALA A 317 15.51 -0.60 32.05
N ASP A 318 16.51 -1.15 31.35
CA ASP A 318 17.93 -0.82 31.52
C ASP A 318 18.37 0.38 30.66
N GLY A 319 17.46 1.02 29.91
CA GLY A 319 17.76 2.13 29.03
C GLY A 319 18.39 1.75 27.69
N ASN A 320 18.47 0.45 27.36
CA ASN A 320 18.98 -0.04 26.09
C ASN A 320 17.88 -0.09 25.02
N ASP A 321 18.28 -0.08 23.74
CA ASP A 321 17.36 -0.25 22.64
C ASP A 321 16.55 -1.55 22.78
N MET A 322 15.22 -1.44 22.74
CA MET A 322 14.34 -2.61 22.68
C MET A 322 14.63 -3.44 21.43
N LYS A 323 14.71 -4.75 21.62
CA LYS A 323 14.81 -5.75 20.56
C LYS A 323 13.57 -6.63 20.61
N THR A 324 12.76 -6.56 19.58
CA THR A 324 11.52 -7.34 19.49
C THR A 324 11.51 -8.12 18.19
N ARG A 325 11.10 -9.39 18.27
CA ARG A 325 10.92 -10.26 17.11
C ARG A 325 9.47 -10.67 17.01
N TYR A 326 8.99 -10.81 15.80
CA TYR A 326 7.63 -11.26 15.55
C TYR A 326 7.65 -12.45 14.59
N HIS A 327 6.84 -13.44 14.91
CA HIS A 327 6.48 -14.53 14.03
C HIS A 327 5.01 -14.39 13.70
N GLN A 328 4.68 -14.23 12.43
CA GLN A 328 3.31 -14.10 11.96
C GLN A 328 3.04 -15.18 10.92
N ILE A 329 1.97 -15.93 11.11
CA ILE A 329 1.47 -16.88 10.11
C ILE A 329 0.03 -16.55 9.78
N GLY A 330 -0.29 -16.54 8.49
CA GLY A 330 -1.63 -16.25 8.00
C GLY A 330 -2.10 -17.32 7.01
N LEU A 331 -3.38 -17.65 7.09
CA LEU A 331 -4.08 -18.56 6.20
C LEU A 331 -5.28 -17.85 5.59
N GLN A 332 -5.59 -18.15 4.33
CA GLN A 332 -6.76 -17.64 3.63
C GLN A 332 -7.41 -18.72 2.77
N ALA A 333 -8.73 -18.73 2.75
CA ALA A 333 -9.54 -19.38 1.75
C ALA A 333 -10.40 -18.31 1.06
N ASP A 334 -10.44 -18.30 -0.26
CA ASP A 334 -11.19 -17.34 -1.08
C ASP A 334 -12.02 -18.12 -2.10
N TYR A 335 -13.32 -17.86 -2.12
CA TYR A 335 -14.26 -18.50 -3.04
C TYR A 335 -15.00 -17.48 -3.90
N SER A 336 -14.75 -17.52 -5.18
CA SER A 336 -15.38 -16.65 -6.19
C SER A 336 -16.81 -17.13 -6.49
N LEU A 337 -17.79 -16.36 -6.05
CA LEU A 337 -19.21 -16.56 -6.41
C LEU A 337 -19.48 -16.12 -7.86
N SER A 338 -18.72 -15.14 -8.32
CA SER A 338 -18.73 -14.63 -9.69
C SER A 338 -17.39 -13.97 -10.04
N ARG A 339 -17.24 -13.42 -11.26
CA ARG A 339 -16.05 -12.63 -11.63
C ARG A 339 -15.87 -11.36 -10.79
N ARG A 340 -16.91 -10.88 -10.13
CA ARG A 340 -16.90 -9.62 -9.36
C ARG A 340 -17.14 -9.82 -7.87
N THR A 341 -17.61 -10.98 -7.45
CA THR A 341 -18.01 -11.23 -6.05
C THR A 341 -17.30 -12.46 -5.53
N ASP A 342 -16.65 -12.31 -4.40
CA ASP A 342 -16.03 -13.40 -3.66
C ASP A 342 -16.37 -13.34 -2.17
N VAL A 343 -16.35 -14.50 -1.52
CA VAL A 343 -16.41 -14.66 -0.08
C VAL A 343 -15.09 -15.25 0.38
N TYR A 344 -14.60 -14.79 1.52
CA TYR A 344 -13.32 -15.23 2.02
C TYR A 344 -13.34 -15.51 3.52
N ALA A 345 -12.42 -16.35 3.96
CA ALA A 345 -12.10 -16.57 5.37
C ALA A 345 -10.58 -16.42 5.54
N GLN A 346 -10.18 -15.72 6.59
CA GLN A 346 -8.76 -15.51 6.95
C GLN A 346 -8.55 -15.82 8.43
N ALA A 347 -7.38 -16.32 8.76
CA ALA A 347 -6.91 -16.44 10.13
C ALA A 347 -5.43 -16.06 10.17
N VAL A 348 -5.06 -15.17 11.09
CA VAL A 348 -3.68 -14.74 11.29
C VAL A 348 -3.34 -14.90 12.77
N TYR A 349 -2.20 -15.52 13.05
CA TYR A 349 -1.62 -15.62 14.37
C TYR A 349 -0.27 -14.90 14.41
N GLN A 350 -0.07 -14.09 15.45
CA GLN A 350 1.19 -13.38 15.67
C GLN A 350 1.72 -13.68 17.08
N HIS A 351 3.03 -13.96 17.17
CA HIS A 351 3.77 -14.13 18.40
C HIS A 351 4.92 -13.13 18.47
N ALA A 352 4.96 -12.36 19.56
CA ALA A 352 6.03 -11.41 19.85
C ALA A 352 7.04 -12.00 20.84
N MET A 353 8.33 -11.75 20.62
CA MET A 353 9.44 -12.18 21.46
C MET A 353 10.37 -11.01 21.75
N GLY A 354 11.12 -11.11 22.86
CA GLY A 354 12.10 -10.11 23.26
C GLY A 354 11.56 -9.05 24.22
N ASP A 355 12.19 -7.88 24.22
CA ASP A 355 12.01 -6.84 25.22
C ASP A 355 10.63 -6.15 25.09
N GLY A 356 9.71 -6.43 26.02
CA GLY A 356 8.44 -5.72 26.12
C GLY A 356 7.51 -5.85 24.91
N GLY A 357 7.85 -6.70 23.94
CA GLY A 357 7.05 -6.87 22.72
C GLY A 357 5.71 -7.51 23.03
N VAL A 358 4.64 -6.88 22.56
CA VAL A 358 3.28 -7.43 22.52
C VAL A 358 2.89 -7.69 21.09
N ALA A 359 2.09 -8.71 20.86
CA ALA A 359 1.54 -8.97 19.54
C ALA A 359 0.56 -7.85 19.15
N SER A 360 0.53 -7.48 17.88
CA SER A 360 -0.37 -6.45 17.38
C SER A 360 -0.60 -6.67 15.88
N ILE A 361 -1.65 -7.42 15.54
CA ILE A 361 -2.04 -7.69 14.18
C ILE A 361 -2.73 -6.45 13.60
N TYR A 362 -2.34 -6.06 12.39
CA TYR A 362 -2.97 -4.95 11.69
C TYR A 362 -4.40 -5.32 11.30
N SER A 363 -5.37 -4.43 11.54
CA SER A 363 -6.80 -4.72 11.29
C SER A 363 -7.34 -3.97 10.08
N GLY A 364 -8.44 -4.46 9.52
CA GLY A 364 -9.10 -3.86 8.37
C GLY A 364 -9.63 -2.43 8.58
N ASP A 365 -9.74 -1.98 9.81
CA ASP A 365 -10.11 -0.59 10.16
C ASP A 365 -8.91 0.36 10.20
N ASN A 366 -7.79 -0.04 9.63
CA ASN A 366 -6.56 0.74 9.61
C ASN A 366 -5.98 1.02 11.01
N THR A 367 -6.30 0.15 11.96
CA THR A 367 -5.85 0.27 13.34
C THR A 367 -5.03 -0.95 13.75
N GLN A 368 -4.02 -0.70 14.56
CA GLN A 368 -3.38 -1.76 15.32
C GLN A 368 -4.07 -1.85 16.68
N LEU A 369 -4.46 -3.04 17.03
CA LEU A 369 -5.04 -3.32 18.35
C LEU A 369 -3.99 -4.13 19.13
N PRO A 370 -3.17 -3.47 19.97
CA PRO A 370 -2.15 -4.19 20.73
C PRO A 370 -2.78 -5.24 21.62
N SER A 371 -2.14 -6.39 21.69
CA SER A 371 -2.50 -7.45 22.63
C SER A 371 -2.05 -7.09 24.03
N SER A 372 -2.72 -7.62 25.04
CA SER A 372 -2.21 -7.63 26.42
C SER A 372 -1.15 -8.68 26.66
N SER A 373 -0.78 -9.45 25.65
CA SER A 373 0.17 -10.56 25.75
C SER A 373 1.08 -10.64 24.51
N LYS A 374 2.00 -11.58 24.54
CA LYS A 374 2.89 -11.87 23.40
C LYS A 374 2.18 -12.54 22.23
N ASN A 375 0.92 -12.92 22.37
CA ASN A 375 0.17 -13.69 21.37
C ASN A 375 -1.10 -12.94 20.99
N GLN A 376 -1.42 -12.96 19.70
CA GLN A 376 -2.69 -12.49 19.18
C GLN A 376 -3.14 -13.36 18.01
N THR A 377 -4.44 -13.59 17.92
CA THR A 377 -5.08 -14.22 16.78
C THR A 377 -6.16 -13.27 16.24
N ALA A 378 -6.18 -13.07 14.94
CA ALA A 378 -7.28 -12.43 14.24
C ALA A 378 -7.89 -13.42 13.25
N ALA A 379 -9.22 -13.51 13.21
CA ALA A 379 -9.94 -14.33 12.24
C ALA A 379 -11.08 -13.49 11.65
N THR A 380 -11.25 -13.55 10.34
CA THR A 380 -12.32 -12.81 9.65
C THR A 380 -12.99 -13.66 8.58
N VAL A 381 -14.29 -13.46 8.42
CA VAL A 381 -15.04 -13.90 7.25
C VAL A 381 -15.63 -12.67 6.59
N GLY A 382 -15.55 -12.59 5.27
CA GLY A 382 -15.96 -11.39 4.57
C GLY A 382 -16.49 -11.67 3.17
N LEU A 383 -17.08 -10.63 2.61
CA LEU A 383 -17.59 -10.57 1.24
C LEU A 383 -16.98 -9.36 0.55
N ARG A 384 -16.48 -9.58 -0.66
CA ARG A 384 -15.96 -8.52 -1.51
C ARG A 384 -16.70 -8.48 -2.84
N HIS A 385 -17.07 -7.28 -3.25
CA HIS A 385 -17.74 -7.04 -4.53
C HIS A 385 -17.04 -5.92 -5.31
N ARG A 386 -16.77 -6.15 -6.59
CA ARG A 386 -16.16 -5.20 -7.53
C ARG A 386 -17.20 -4.75 -8.56
N PHE A 387 -17.18 -3.46 -8.88
CA PHE A 387 -18.09 -2.88 -9.88
C PHE A 387 -17.38 -1.97 -10.88
#